data_c4c7d65f4e04c085396bdb52d3179f9b
#
_entry.id   c4c7d65f4e04c085396bdb52d3179f9b
#
_cell.length_a   1.000
_cell.length_b   1.000
_cell.length_c   1.000
_cell.angle_alpha   90.00
_cell.angle_beta   90.00
_cell.angle_gamma   90.00
#
_symmetry.space_group_name_H-M   'P 1'
#
loop_
_entity.id
_entity.type
_entity.pdbx_description
1 polymer ?
#
loop_
_entity_poly.entity_id
_entity_poly.type
_entity_poly.pdbx_seq_one_letter_code
_entity_poly.pdbx_strand_id
1 'polypeptide(L)'
;MTPAAAPHIPVLLDEVIAGLAPHLGETHLDGTYGAGGYTRAILAAGAEVIAFDRDPDAIAAGRQERQPHLTLIEDRFSRMADHIDRPVDGVTLDIGVSSMQLDQADRGFSFQADGPLDMRMEKSGESAAEFLNTADEEEIARVIYELGDEPKSRRIARSIVAARPLSRTGELASIVRRATGHKPGDKKDPATRTFQAIRIHLNRELEELEDGLAAAEQVLKPGGRLAVVTFHSLEDRLVKRFLKARSGAAPSGSRHVPEVRQAGPKPTFAKVSKPVRASAAELARNPRARSATLRVAHRTDAAPWPVNRKGSS
;
A
#
# COMPACT_ATOMS: atom_id res chain seq x y z
N MET A 1 5.68 -30.49 15.53
CA MET A 1 6.61 -29.37 15.38
C MET A 1 6.21 -28.64 14.10
N THR A 2 5.56 -27.49 14.20
CA THR A 2 5.25 -26.64 13.04
C THR A 2 6.58 -26.12 12.49
N PRO A 3 6.87 -26.21 11.19
CA PRO A 3 8.09 -25.64 10.63
C PRO A 3 8.10 -24.14 10.93
N ALA A 4 9.22 -23.64 11.43
CA ALA A 4 9.42 -22.21 11.63
C ALA A 4 9.14 -21.49 10.30
N ALA A 5 8.22 -20.55 10.29
CA ALA A 5 7.94 -19.75 9.12
C ALA A 5 9.25 -19.15 8.61
N ALA A 6 9.52 -19.29 7.32
CA ALA A 6 10.70 -18.68 6.72
C ALA A 6 10.72 -17.17 7.05
N PRO A 7 11.89 -16.62 7.41
CA PRO A 7 11.96 -15.22 7.79
C PRO A 7 11.43 -14.34 6.67
N HIS A 8 10.52 -13.45 7.00
CA HIS A 8 9.95 -12.48 6.05
C HIS A 8 11.08 -11.62 5.47
N ILE A 9 11.26 -11.67 4.15
CA ILE A 9 12.23 -10.85 3.43
C ILE A 9 11.49 -9.58 2.96
N PRO A 10 11.85 -8.38 3.46
CA PRO A 10 11.26 -7.14 2.97
C PRO A 10 11.53 -6.96 1.48
N VAL A 11 10.55 -6.43 0.76
CA VAL A 11 10.65 -6.23 -0.69
C VAL A 11 11.51 -5.00 -1.00
N LEU A 12 12.46 -5.11 -1.96
CA LEU A 12 13.33 -3.98 -2.36
C LEU A 12 14.07 -3.34 -1.18
N LEU A 13 14.44 -4.13 -0.15
CA LEU A 13 15.04 -3.61 1.08
C LEU A 13 16.28 -2.76 0.80
N ASP A 14 17.21 -3.28 0.02
CA ASP A 14 18.48 -2.63 -0.27
C ASP A 14 18.26 -1.31 -1.01
N GLU A 15 17.32 -1.29 -1.96
CA GLU A 15 16.97 -0.13 -2.76
C GLU A 15 16.22 0.94 -1.93
N VAL A 16 15.34 0.52 -1.01
CA VAL A 16 14.66 1.43 -0.07
C VAL A 16 15.68 2.08 0.86
N ILE A 17 16.57 1.29 1.48
CA ILE A 17 17.60 1.81 2.38
C ILE A 17 18.59 2.71 1.63
N ALA A 18 18.98 2.36 0.40
CA ALA A 18 19.80 3.23 -0.44
C ALA A 18 19.08 4.55 -0.79
N GLY A 19 17.77 4.51 -1.03
CA GLY A 19 16.95 5.69 -1.32
C GLY A 19 16.74 6.59 -0.11
N LEU A 20 16.56 6.02 1.07
CA LEU A 20 16.43 6.75 2.34
C LEU A 20 17.77 7.21 2.89
N ALA A 21 18.86 6.45 2.65
CA ALA A 21 20.20 6.67 3.17
C ALA A 21 20.19 7.08 4.67
N PRO A 22 19.59 6.26 5.56
CA PRO A 22 19.48 6.60 6.98
C PRO A 22 20.86 6.60 7.66
N HIS A 23 21.07 7.50 8.63
CA HIS A 23 22.30 7.56 9.41
C HIS A 23 22.05 8.06 10.85
N LEU A 24 23.08 7.96 11.67
CA LEU A 24 23.03 8.32 13.09
C LEU A 24 22.51 9.76 13.28
N GLY A 25 21.57 9.92 14.19
CA GLY A 25 20.98 11.22 14.55
C GLY A 25 19.80 11.64 13.68
N GLU A 26 19.43 10.84 12.68
CA GLU A 26 18.20 11.04 11.90
C GLU A 26 17.00 10.37 12.57
N THR A 27 15.81 10.91 12.29
CA THR A 27 14.53 10.28 12.64
C THR A 27 13.80 9.91 11.35
N HIS A 28 13.45 8.64 11.21
CA HIS A 28 12.69 8.13 10.08
C HIS A 28 11.30 7.65 10.50
N LEU A 29 10.36 7.76 9.57
CA LEU A 29 9.02 7.24 9.74
C LEU A 29 8.81 6.04 8.82
N ASP A 30 8.40 4.91 9.40
CA ASP A 30 7.91 3.74 8.67
C ASP A 30 6.39 3.72 8.79
N GLY A 31 5.68 4.09 7.70
CA GLY A 31 4.22 4.17 7.71
C GLY A 31 3.51 2.83 7.66
N THR A 32 4.25 1.73 7.49
CA THR A 32 3.74 0.38 7.23
C THR A 32 4.62 -0.66 7.91
N TYR A 33 4.62 -0.67 9.24
CA TYR A 33 5.51 -1.49 10.05
C TYR A 33 5.50 -2.98 9.66
N GLY A 34 4.32 -3.58 9.52
CA GLY A 34 4.14 -4.98 9.16
C GLY A 34 4.91 -5.93 10.08
N ALA A 35 5.92 -6.61 9.52
CA ALA A 35 6.87 -7.44 10.26
C ALA A 35 8.16 -6.71 10.64
N GLY A 36 8.23 -5.39 10.54
CA GLY A 36 9.34 -4.54 10.97
C GLY A 36 10.61 -4.62 10.12
N GLY A 37 10.51 -5.04 8.88
CA GLY A 37 11.68 -5.26 8.02
C GLY A 37 12.47 -4.00 7.70
N TYR A 38 11.81 -2.96 7.21
CA TYR A 38 12.44 -1.66 6.94
C TYR A 38 12.85 -0.98 8.25
N THR A 39 11.97 -1.00 9.25
CA THR A 39 12.25 -0.47 10.59
C THR A 39 13.57 -0.99 11.14
N ARG A 40 13.78 -2.33 11.16
CA ARG A 40 15.04 -2.91 11.66
C ARG A 40 16.26 -2.47 10.85
N ALA A 41 16.15 -2.34 9.53
CA ALA A 41 17.27 -1.89 8.70
C ALA A 41 17.61 -0.41 8.93
N ILE A 42 16.62 0.44 9.15
CA ILE A 42 16.80 1.85 9.47
C ILE A 42 17.44 2.01 10.86
N LEU A 43 16.97 1.27 11.87
CA LEU A 43 17.56 1.23 13.21
C LEU A 43 19.02 0.74 13.19
N ALA A 44 19.32 -0.27 12.36
CA ALA A 44 20.69 -0.78 12.20
C ALA A 44 21.66 0.25 11.59
N ALA A 45 21.16 1.24 10.85
CA ALA A 45 21.93 2.38 10.37
C ALA A 45 22.15 3.46 11.46
N GLY A 46 21.60 3.29 12.67
CA GLY A 46 21.76 4.20 13.81
C GLY A 46 20.72 5.33 13.87
N ALA A 47 19.71 5.31 13.04
CA ALA A 47 18.62 6.28 13.07
C ALA A 47 17.55 5.86 14.11
N GLU A 48 16.72 6.82 14.52
CA GLU A 48 15.49 6.56 15.29
C GLU A 48 14.34 6.29 14.32
N VAL A 49 13.39 5.45 14.76
CA VAL A 49 12.20 5.12 13.93
C VAL A 49 10.91 5.35 14.69
N ILE A 50 9.97 6.04 14.04
CA ILE A 50 8.57 6.08 14.43
C ILE A 50 7.82 5.25 13.39
N ALA A 51 7.23 4.12 13.82
CA ALA A 51 6.58 3.20 12.91
C ALA A 51 5.08 3.10 13.17
N PHE A 52 4.31 3.13 12.09
CA PHE A 52 2.86 3.04 12.08
C PHE A 52 2.41 1.69 11.53
N ASP A 53 1.36 1.16 12.08
CA ASP A 53 0.55 0.14 11.43
C ASP A 53 -0.89 0.25 11.92
N ARG A 54 -1.83 0.02 11.03
CA ARG A 54 -3.25 -0.06 11.33
C ARG A 54 -3.68 -1.44 11.82
N ASP A 55 -2.82 -2.47 11.60
CA ASP A 55 -3.07 -3.84 12.04
C ASP A 55 -2.62 -4.01 13.50
N PRO A 56 -3.55 -4.25 14.45
CA PRO A 56 -3.20 -4.43 15.85
C PRO A 56 -2.27 -5.63 16.10
N ASP A 57 -2.30 -6.66 15.24
CA ASP A 57 -1.41 -7.82 15.39
C ASP A 57 0.04 -7.46 15.06
N ALA A 58 0.26 -6.62 14.04
CA ALA A 58 1.59 -6.13 13.69
C ALA A 58 2.19 -5.30 14.84
N ILE A 59 1.41 -4.39 15.41
CA ILE A 59 1.83 -3.55 16.54
C ILE A 59 2.08 -4.39 17.80
N ALA A 60 1.21 -5.35 18.10
CA ALA A 60 1.40 -6.24 19.23
C ALA A 60 2.68 -7.08 19.13
N ALA A 61 2.97 -7.61 17.94
CA ALA A 61 4.20 -8.34 17.66
C ALA A 61 5.44 -7.44 17.79
N GLY A 62 5.40 -6.24 17.22
CA GLY A 62 6.50 -5.28 17.29
C GLY A 62 6.84 -4.83 18.72
N ARG A 63 5.82 -4.60 19.55
CA ARG A 63 6.01 -4.25 20.97
C ARG A 63 6.73 -5.34 21.77
N GLN A 64 6.60 -6.61 21.37
CA GLN A 64 7.30 -7.72 22.03
C GLN A 64 8.80 -7.73 21.73
N GLU A 65 9.24 -7.19 20.59
CA GLU A 65 10.65 -7.14 20.21
C GLU A 65 11.48 -6.16 21.08
N ARG A 66 10.84 -5.19 21.74
CA ARG A 66 11.47 -4.18 22.63
C ARG A 66 12.68 -3.51 21.99
N GLN A 67 12.59 -3.13 20.74
CA GLN A 67 13.67 -2.47 20.00
C GLN A 67 13.95 -1.08 20.59
N PRO A 68 15.20 -0.74 20.96
CA PRO A 68 15.56 0.61 21.35
C PRO A 68 15.41 1.56 20.15
N HIS A 69 15.13 2.83 20.42
CA HIS A 69 14.94 3.87 19.41
C HIS A 69 13.77 3.62 18.43
N LEU A 70 12.82 2.74 18.81
CA LEU A 70 11.58 2.48 18.08
C LEU A 70 10.38 2.96 18.87
N THR A 71 9.56 3.81 18.24
CA THR A 71 8.22 4.17 18.72
C THR A 71 7.19 3.54 17.79
N LEU A 72 6.26 2.74 18.34
CA LEU A 72 5.19 2.08 17.59
C LEU A 72 3.86 2.76 17.85
N ILE A 73 3.18 3.18 16.78
CA ILE A 73 1.88 3.85 16.78
C ILE A 73 0.87 2.97 16.04
N GLU A 74 -0.20 2.57 16.75
CA GLU A 74 -1.33 1.86 16.16
C GLU A 74 -2.30 2.88 15.56
N ASP A 75 -2.06 3.25 14.31
CA ASP A 75 -2.90 4.16 13.54
C ASP A 75 -2.58 4.01 12.04
N ARG A 76 -3.40 4.64 11.21
CA ARG A 76 -3.19 4.76 9.76
C ARG A 76 -2.04 5.72 9.46
N PHE A 77 -1.21 5.38 8.48
CA PHE A 77 -0.12 6.27 8.07
C PHE A 77 -0.60 7.61 7.47
N SER A 78 -1.83 7.68 6.97
CA SER A 78 -2.43 8.95 6.52
C SER A 78 -2.58 9.97 7.65
N ARG A 79 -2.57 9.50 8.90
CA ARG A 79 -2.66 10.34 10.10
C ARG A 79 -1.30 10.67 10.72
N MET A 80 -0.20 10.33 10.06
CA MET A 80 1.14 10.57 10.63
C MET A 80 1.37 12.03 11.03
N ALA A 81 0.79 13.00 10.32
CA ALA A 81 0.91 14.40 10.66
C ALA A 81 0.23 14.79 11.99
N ASP A 82 -0.74 13.99 12.48
CA ASP A 82 -1.40 14.22 13.77
C ASP A 82 -0.53 13.76 14.95
N HIS A 83 0.51 12.95 14.70
CA HIS A 83 1.38 12.34 15.71
C HIS A 83 2.82 12.88 15.70
N ILE A 84 3.20 13.65 14.70
CA ILE A 84 4.59 14.08 14.50
C ILE A 84 4.73 15.57 14.79
N ASP A 85 5.38 15.88 15.92
CA ASP A 85 5.61 17.26 16.37
C ASP A 85 6.85 17.91 15.71
N ARG A 86 7.79 17.11 15.22
CA ARG A 86 9.06 17.58 14.63
C ARG A 86 9.26 16.95 13.25
N PRO A 87 9.68 17.74 12.26
CA PRO A 87 9.94 17.21 10.93
C PRO A 87 10.95 16.06 10.93
N VAL A 88 10.70 15.02 10.13
CA VAL A 88 11.51 13.81 10.03
C VAL A 88 12.42 13.82 8.80
N ASP A 89 13.48 13.01 8.85
CA ASP A 89 14.49 12.88 7.80
C ASP A 89 14.06 12.02 6.63
N GLY A 90 13.24 11.01 6.89
CA GLY A 90 12.75 10.11 5.88
C GLY A 90 11.39 9.53 6.22
N VAL A 91 10.63 9.19 5.17
CA VAL A 91 9.38 8.45 5.26
C VAL A 91 9.43 7.29 4.29
N THR A 92 9.13 6.09 4.75
CA THR A 92 8.91 4.91 3.91
C THR A 92 7.48 4.42 4.00
N LEU A 93 6.92 4.02 2.86
CA LEU A 93 5.60 3.44 2.73
C LEU A 93 5.70 2.18 1.87
N ASP A 94 5.40 1.00 2.45
CA ASP A 94 5.30 -0.28 1.76
C ASP A 94 3.82 -0.63 1.59
N ILE A 95 3.26 -0.26 0.44
CA ILE A 95 1.82 -0.27 0.24
C ILE A 95 1.31 -1.68 -0.03
N GLY A 96 0.14 -2.00 0.50
CA GLY A 96 -0.54 -3.27 0.30
C GLY A 96 -0.70 -4.09 1.58
N VAL A 97 -0.70 -5.42 1.43
CA VAL A 97 -0.88 -6.36 2.55
C VAL A 97 0.44 -6.89 3.05
N SER A 98 0.56 -7.02 4.36
CA SER A 98 1.72 -7.68 4.96
C SER A 98 1.72 -9.18 4.66
N SER A 99 2.91 -9.79 4.70
CA SER A 99 3.00 -11.25 4.56
C SER A 99 2.26 -11.97 5.68
N MET A 100 2.22 -11.41 6.89
CA MET A 100 1.45 -11.97 8.01
C MET A 100 -0.03 -12.08 7.66
N GLN A 101 -0.62 -11.04 7.06
CA GLN A 101 -2.02 -11.05 6.62
C GLN A 101 -2.29 -12.08 5.52
N LEU A 102 -1.36 -12.27 4.58
CA LEU A 102 -1.50 -13.25 3.49
C LEU A 102 -1.32 -14.70 3.97
N ASP A 103 -0.44 -14.92 4.94
CA ASP A 103 -0.07 -16.26 5.41
C ASP A 103 -1.05 -16.80 6.48
N GLN A 104 -1.82 -15.92 7.11
CA GLN A 104 -2.85 -16.27 8.10
C GLN A 104 -4.21 -16.47 7.41
N ALA A 105 -4.64 -17.74 7.26
CA ALA A 105 -5.90 -18.07 6.62
C ALA A 105 -7.11 -17.36 7.28
N ASP A 106 -7.08 -17.22 8.61
CA ASP A 106 -8.15 -16.59 9.39
C ASP A 106 -8.35 -15.10 9.10
N ARG A 107 -7.39 -14.44 8.45
CA ARG A 107 -7.49 -13.04 8.01
C ARG A 107 -8.24 -12.88 6.68
N GLY A 108 -8.42 -13.94 5.90
CA GLY A 108 -9.20 -13.94 4.67
C GLY A 108 -8.60 -13.22 3.46
N PHE A 109 -7.35 -12.75 3.50
CA PHE A 109 -6.70 -12.03 2.40
C PHE A 109 -6.29 -12.92 1.23
N SER A 110 -6.17 -14.22 1.46
CA SER A 110 -5.72 -15.19 0.48
C SER A 110 -6.75 -16.31 0.29
N PHE A 111 -6.77 -16.89 -0.91
CA PHE A 111 -7.56 -18.09 -1.24
C PHE A 111 -6.68 -19.34 -1.41
N GLN A 112 -5.40 -19.24 -1.09
CA GLN A 112 -4.49 -20.39 -1.11
C GLN A 112 -4.77 -21.37 0.04
N ALA A 113 -5.14 -20.83 1.18
CA ALA A 113 -5.72 -21.57 2.30
C ALA A 113 -7.14 -21.05 2.53
N ASP A 114 -8.10 -21.97 2.73
CA ASP A 114 -9.49 -21.59 2.96
C ASP A 114 -9.68 -21.04 4.37
N GLY A 115 -10.24 -19.85 4.46
CA GLY A 115 -10.50 -19.14 5.71
C GLY A 115 -11.80 -18.34 5.69
N PRO A 116 -12.13 -17.63 6.77
CA PRO A 116 -13.24 -16.68 6.81
C PRO A 116 -13.05 -15.61 5.72
N LEU A 117 -14.16 -15.15 5.14
CA LEU A 117 -14.13 -14.09 4.13
C LEU A 117 -14.14 -12.72 4.84
N ASP A 118 -13.03 -12.37 5.49
CA ASP A 118 -12.89 -11.16 6.32
C ASP A 118 -12.24 -9.99 5.59
N MET A 119 -10.95 -10.04 5.28
CA MET A 119 -10.13 -9.04 4.56
C MET A 119 -9.96 -7.68 5.26
N ARG A 120 -10.33 -7.51 6.53
CA ARG A 120 -10.14 -6.25 7.28
C ARG A 120 -8.73 -6.15 7.83
N MET A 121 -8.05 -5.06 7.53
CA MET A 121 -6.71 -4.81 8.08
C MET A 121 -6.78 -4.44 9.56
N GLU A 122 -7.72 -3.57 9.94
CA GLU A 122 -7.92 -3.06 11.31
C GLU A 122 -8.80 -3.95 12.18
N LYS A 123 -9.32 -5.06 11.66
CA LYS A 123 -10.28 -5.96 12.35
C LYS A 123 -11.59 -5.27 12.77
N SER A 124 -11.87 -4.09 12.28
CA SER A 124 -13.09 -3.31 12.50
C SER A 124 -13.74 -2.91 11.19
N GLY A 125 -14.98 -2.50 11.22
CA GLY A 125 -15.74 -2.13 10.02
C GLY A 125 -16.33 -3.33 9.28
N GLU A 126 -16.76 -3.12 8.05
CA GLU A 126 -17.39 -4.11 7.18
C GLU A 126 -16.40 -5.18 6.70
N SER A 127 -16.75 -6.45 6.84
CA SER A 127 -15.98 -7.58 6.31
C SER A 127 -16.29 -7.85 4.83
N ALA A 128 -15.43 -8.64 4.17
CA ALA A 128 -15.69 -9.07 2.79
C ALA A 128 -16.96 -9.91 2.68
N ALA A 129 -17.28 -10.72 3.69
CA ALA A 129 -18.52 -11.48 3.73
C ALA A 129 -19.74 -10.56 3.82
N GLU A 130 -19.73 -9.56 4.69
CA GLU A 130 -20.83 -8.60 4.81
C GLU A 130 -21.01 -7.84 3.49
N PHE A 131 -19.96 -7.22 2.94
CA PHE A 131 -20.02 -6.51 1.67
C PHE A 131 -20.61 -7.40 0.55
N LEU A 132 -20.07 -8.59 0.35
CA LEU A 132 -20.52 -9.46 -0.74
C LEU A 132 -21.91 -10.02 -0.55
N ASN A 133 -22.41 -10.13 0.69
CA ASN A 133 -23.75 -10.62 0.98
C ASN A 133 -24.83 -9.52 0.95
N THR A 134 -24.46 -8.24 1.08
CA THR A 134 -25.42 -7.13 1.18
C THR A 134 -25.38 -6.17 0.01
N ALA A 135 -24.21 -5.88 -0.58
CA ALA A 135 -24.07 -4.93 -1.67
C ALA A 135 -24.82 -5.34 -2.94
N ASP A 136 -25.27 -4.37 -3.72
CA ASP A 136 -25.96 -4.61 -5.00
C ASP A 136 -25.00 -5.21 -6.05
N GLU A 137 -25.56 -5.96 -7.01
CA GLU A 137 -24.80 -6.57 -8.13
C GLU A 137 -23.97 -5.51 -8.88
N GLU A 138 -24.54 -4.34 -9.09
CA GLU A 138 -23.87 -3.25 -9.83
C GLU A 138 -22.69 -2.70 -9.04
N GLU A 139 -22.79 -2.56 -7.73
CA GLU A 139 -21.69 -2.11 -6.87
C GLU A 139 -20.56 -3.12 -6.83
N ILE A 140 -20.86 -4.40 -6.63
CA ILE A 140 -19.87 -5.48 -6.69
C ILE A 140 -19.16 -5.49 -8.05
N ALA A 141 -19.91 -5.36 -9.14
CA ALA A 141 -19.34 -5.32 -10.49
C ALA A 141 -18.43 -4.12 -10.69
N ARG A 142 -18.83 -2.95 -10.21
CA ARG A 142 -18.05 -1.70 -10.27
C ARG A 142 -16.73 -1.85 -9.50
N VAL A 143 -16.78 -2.32 -8.26
CA VAL A 143 -15.58 -2.55 -7.42
C VAL A 143 -14.61 -3.50 -8.12
N ILE A 144 -15.08 -4.64 -8.63
CA ILE A 144 -14.24 -5.63 -9.32
C ILE A 144 -13.65 -5.07 -10.61
N TYR A 145 -14.39 -4.22 -11.34
CA TYR A 145 -13.91 -3.61 -12.58
C TYR A 145 -12.87 -2.53 -12.31
N GLU A 146 -13.19 -1.55 -11.44
CA GLU A 146 -12.36 -0.36 -11.21
C GLU A 146 -11.09 -0.68 -10.42
N LEU A 147 -11.18 -1.55 -9.40
CA LEU A 147 -10.07 -1.85 -8.49
C LEU A 147 -9.34 -3.17 -8.82
N GLY A 148 -9.98 -4.07 -9.57
CA GLY A 148 -9.39 -5.33 -9.98
C GLY A 148 -8.94 -5.36 -11.44
N ASP A 149 -9.32 -4.36 -12.24
CA ASP A 149 -9.09 -4.35 -13.70
C ASP A 149 -9.59 -5.66 -14.37
N GLU A 150 -10.77 -6.15 -13.93
CA GLU A 150 -11.34 -7.42 -14.36
C GLU A 150 -12.51 -7.19 -15.33
N PRO A 151 -12.32 -7.48 -16.64
CA PRO A 151 -13.34 -7.19 -17.65
C PRO A 151 -14.61 -8.03 -17.53
N LYS A 152 -14.55 -9.19 -16.85
CA LYS A 152 -15.71 -10.06 -16.62
C LYS A 152 -16.45 -9.72 -15.31
N SER A 153 -16.22 -8.54 -14.74
CA SER A 153 -16.73 -8.11 -13.43
C SER A 153 -18.24 -8.31 -13.26
N ARG A 154 -19.06 -7.93 -14.27
CA ARG A 154 -20.53 -8.11 -14.21
C ARG A 154 -20.94 -9.57 -14.11
N ARG A 155 -20.25 -10.47 -14.83
CA ARG A 155 -20.52 -11.89 -14.77
C ARG A 155 -20.14 -12.48 -13.43
N ILE A 156 -19.02 -12.03 -12.86
CA ILE A 156 -18.57 -12.42 -11.52
C ILE A 156 -19.58 -11.94 -10.49
N ALA A 157 -19.97 -10.67 -10.49
CA ALA A 157 -20.93 -10.09 -9.54
C ALA A 157 -22.27 -10.84 -9.55
N ARG A 158 -22.84 -11.10 -10.73
CA ARG A 158 -24.06 -11.91 -10.87
C ARG A 158 -23.89 -13.29 -10.24
N SER A 159 -22.75 -13.96 -10.45
CA SER A 159 -22.48 -15.27 -9.89
C SER A 159 -22.33 -15.25 -8.38
N ILE A 160 -21.76 -14.17 -7.82
CA ILE A 160 -21.65 -13.92 -6.39
C ILE A 160 -23.05 -13.76 -5.78
N VAL A 161 -23.87 -12.85 -6.32
CA VAL A 161 -25.24 -12.60 -5.83
C VAL A 161 -26.11 -13.87 -5.87
N ALA A 162 -26.00 -14.65 -6.95
CA ALA A 162 -26.75 -15.92 -7.08
C ALA A 162 -26.29 -17.02 -6.11
N ALA A 163 -25.09 -16.91 -5.54
CA ALA A 163 -24.51 -17.91 -4.64
C ALA A 163 -24.55 -17.54 -3.16
N ARG A 164 -25.16 -16.40 -2.83
CA ARG A 164 -25.29 -15.93 -1.43
C ARG A 164 -26.06 -16.93 -0.55
N PRO A 165 -25.72 -17.07 0.74
CA PRO A 165 -24.67 -16.33 1.45
C PRO A 165 -23.28 -16.96 1.28
N LEU A 166 -22.24 -16.11 1.28
CA LEU A 166 -20.84 -16.51 1.26
C LEU A 166 -20.19 -16.22 2.62
N SER A 167 -19.33 -17.13 3.05
CA SER A 167 -18.63 -17.01 4.34
C SER A 167 -17.12 -17.33 4.26
N ARG A 168 -16.67 -17.97 3.18
CA ARG A 168 -15.30 -18.49 3.07
C ARG A 168 -14.60 -18.06 1.79
N THR A 169 -13.28 -17.92 1.87
CA THR A 169 -12.44 -17.51 0.74
C THR A 169 -12.47 -18.52 -0.42
N GLY A 170 -12.52 -19.81 -0.11
CA GLY A 170 -12.62 -20.88 -1.11
C GLY A 170 -13.92 -20.85 -1.93
N GLU A 171 -15.04 -20.44 -1.31
CA GLU A 171 -16.33 -20.27 -1.98
C GLU A 171 -16.23 -19.17 -3.04
N LEU A 172 -15.76 -17.99 -2.64
CA LEU A 172 -15.56 -16.85 -3.54
C LEU A 172 -14.63 -17.21 -4.70
N ALA A 173 -13.47 -17.81 -4.41
CA ALA A 173 -12.51 -18.19 -5.44
C ALA A 173 -13.12 -19.18 -6.45
N SER A 174 -13.90 -20.15 -5.97
CA SER A 174 -14.60 -21.13 -6.81
C SER A 174 -15.65 -20.48 -7.73
N ILE A 175 -16.40 -19.52 -7.19
CA ILE A 175 -17.39 -18.75 -7.97
C ILE A 175 -16.69 -17.96 -9.08
N VAL A 176 -15.62 -17.24 -8.75
CA VAL A 176 -14.87 -16.43 -9.73
C VAL A 176 -14.27 -17.30 -10.84
N ARG A 177 -13.66 -18.44 -10.51
CA ARG A 177 -13.11 -19.38 -11.48
C ARG A 177 -14.18 -19.89 -12.45
N ARG A 178 -15.34 -20.32 -11.94
CA ARG A 178 -16.49 -20.75 -12.77
C ARG A 178 -17.02 -19.61 -13.63
N ALA A 179 -17.22 -18.44 -13.04
CA ALA A 179 -17.71 -17.27 -13.79
C ALA A 179 -16.77 -16.83 -14.90
N THR A 180 -15.48 -16.97 -14.75
CA THR A 180 -14.49 -16.58 -15.76
C THR A 180 -14.17 -17.68 -16.76
N GLY A 181 -14.58 -18.92 -16.51
CA GLY A 181 -14.22 -20.08 -17.34
C GLY A 181 -12.76 -20.48 -17.18
N HIS A 182 -12.17 -20.24 -16.01
CA HIS A 182 -10.79 -20.63 -15.68
C HIS A 182 -10.61 -22.15 -15.75
N LYS A 183 -9.50 -22.58 -16.34
CA LYS A 183 -9.11 -23.99 -16.46
C LYS A 183 -7.86 -24.29 -15.65
N PRO A 184 -7.73 -25.52 -15.11
CA PRO A 184 -6.48 -25.95 -14.50
C PRO A 184 -5.32 -25.79 -15.49
N GLY A 185 -4.23 -25.12 -15.07
CA GLY A 185 -3.07 -24.83 -15.92
C GLY A 185 -3.03 -23.43 -16.52
N ASP A 186 -4.07 -22.62 -16.39
CA ASP A 186 -4.00 -21.20 -16.76
C ASP A 186 -2.96 -20.47 -15.92
N LYS A 187 -2.15 -19.61 -16.56
CA LYS A 187 -1.01 -18.93 -15.93
C LYS A 187 -1.34 -18.05 -14.73
N LYS A 188 -2.56 -17.53 -14.65
CA LYS A 188 -3.02 -16.63 -13.58
C LYS A 188 -4.41 -17.03 -13.13
N ASP A 189 -4.58 -17.15 -11.82
CA ASP A 189 -5.88 -17.36 -11.22
C ASP A 189 -6.70 -16.05 -11.27
N PRO A 190 -7.87 -16.02 -11.89
CA PRO A 190 -8.70 -14.81 -11.98
C PRO A 190 -9.21 -14.35 -10.60
N ALA A 191 -9.28 -15.22 -9.59
CA ALA A 191 -9.65 -14.84 -8.24
C ALA A 191 -8.71 -13.80 -7.65
N THR A 192 -7.44 -13.76 -8.06
CA THR A 192 -6.46 -12.76 -7.59
C THR A 192 -6.95 -11.33 -7.78
N ARG A 193 -7.50 -11.00 -8.94
CA ARG A 193 -8.01 -9.65 -9.23
C ARG A 193 -9.25 -9.30 -8.42
N THR A 194 -10.13 -10.27 -8.26
CA THR A 194 -11.36 -10.09 -7.45
C THR A 194 -11.03 -9.89 -5.99
N PHE A 195 -10.13 -10.69 -5.42
CA PHE A 195 -9.66 -10.55 -4.04
C PHE A 195 -8.96 -9.20 -3.83
N GLN A 196 -8.07 -8.80 -4.74
CA GLN A 196 -7.43 -7.49 -4.71
C GLN A 196 -8.46 -6.36 -4.72
N ALA A 197 -9.47 -6.42 -5.60
CA ALA A 197 -10.48 -5.38 -5.72
C ALA A 197 -11.30 -5.21 -4.43
N ILE A 198 -11.78 -6.31 -3.85
CA ILE A 198 -12.56 -6.30 -2.61
C ILE A 198 -11.69 -5.77 -1.46
N ARG A 199 -10.44 -6.22 -1.33
CA ARG A 199 -9.49 -5.77 -0.32
C ARG A 199 -9.26 -4.26 -0.39
N ILE A 200 -8.95 -3.74 -1.58
CA ILE A 200 -8.73 -2.31 -1.80
C ILE A 200 -9.97 -1.49 -1.41
N HIS A 201 -11.16 -1.99 -1.77
CA HIS A 201 -12.43 -1.34 -1.45
C HIS A 201 -12.68 -1.26 0.05
N LEU A 202 -12.66 -2.41 0.74
CA LEU A 202 -12.94 -2.50 2.17
C LEU A 202 -11.97 -1.69 3.04
N ASN A 203 -10.70 -1.72 2.69
CA ASN A 203 -9.66 -1.05 3.46
C ASN A 203 -9.39 0.39 2.98
N ARG A 204 -10.10 0.86 1.95
CA ARG A 204 -9.95 2.20 1.35
C ARG A 204 -8.47 2.51 1.02
N GLU A 205 -7.76 1.53 0.45
CA GLU A 205 -6.30 1.56 0.33
C GLU A 205 -5.79 2.72 -0.56
N LEU A 206 -6.53 3.08 -1.60
CA LEU A 206 -6.13 4.17 -2.51
C LEU A 206 -6.35 5.54 -1.88
N GLU A 207 -7.43 5.75 -1.12
CA GLU A 207 -7.65 6.98 -0.36
C GLU A 207 -6.61 7.13 0.74
N GLU A 208 -6.34 6.04 1.47
CA GLU A 208 -5.30 5.99 2.49
C GLU A 208 -3.93 6.37 1.91
N LEU A 209 -3.59 5.85 0.72
CA LEU A 209 -2.35 6.20 0.04
C LEU A 209 -2.32 7.67 -0.39
N GLU A 210 -3.42 8.22 -0.92
CA GLU A 210 -3.50 9.62 -1.34
C GLU A 210 -3.29 10.57 -0.15
N ASP A 211 -4.00 10.31 0.95
CA ASP A 211 -3.88 11.10 2.19
C ASP A 211 -2.50 10.90 2.85
N GLY A 212 -1.97 9.69 2.84
CA GLY A 212 -0.65 9.37 3.38
C GLY A 212 0.51 10.04 2.64
N LEU A 213 0.42 10.15 1.32
CA LEU A 213 1.41 10.91 0.53
C LEU A 213 1.36 12.41 0.88
N ALA A 214 0.17 12.96 1.09
CA ALA A 214 0.01 14.36 1.51
C ALA A 214 0.51 14.57 2.96
N ALA A 215 0.28 13.62 3.85
CA ALA A 215 0.81 13.65 5.22
C ALA A 215 2.35 13.53 5.23
N ALA A 216 2.94 12.66 4.40
CA ALA A 216 4.39 12.56 4.25
C ALA A 216 5.02 13.86 3.75
N GLU A 217 4.34 14.58 2.83
CA GLU A 217 4.78 15.92 2.39
C GLU A 217 4.85 16.91 3.55
N GLN A 218 3.93 16.82 4.52
CA GLN A 218 3.88 17.73 5.66
C GLN A 218 4.95 17.45 6.72
N VAL A 219 5.21 16.17 7.01
CA VAL A 219 6.12 15.78 8.10
C VAL A 219 7.59 15.75 7.68
N LEU A 220 7.89 15.67 6.37
CA LEU A 220 9.27 15.66 5.89
C LEU A 220 9.92 17.04 5.98
N LYS A 221 11.11 17.12 6.58
CA LYS A 221 11.94 18.32 6.56
C LYS A 221 12.50 18.63 5.16
N PRO A 222 12.94 19.86 4.88
CA PRO A 222 13.71 20.15 3.67
C PRO A 222 14.91 19.19 3.52
N GLY A 223 15.06 18.60 2.33
CA GLY A 223 16.05 17.56 2.06
C GLY A 223 15.66 16.15 2.52
N GLY A 224 14.58 15.98 3.26
CA GLY A 224 14.06 14.69 3.68
C GLY A 224 13.68 13.79 2.50
N ARG A 225 13.67 12.49 2.68
CA ARG A 225 13.52 11.48 1.64
C ARG A 225 12.20 10.72 1.81
N LEU A 226 11.44 10.60 0.71
CA LEU A 226 10.24 9.78 0.62
C LEU A 226 10.55 8.56 -0.23
N ALA A 227 10.33 7.36 0.30
CA ALA A 227 10.44 6.10 -0.42
C ALA A 227 9.08 5.38 -0.38
N VAL A 228 8.52 5.06 -1.54
CA VAL A 228 7.21 4.39 -1.65
C VAL A 228 7.34 3.15 -2.51
N VAL A 229 7.00 1.99 -1.93
CA VAL A 229 6.90 0.70 -2.63
C VAL A 229 5.44 0.41 -2.91
N THR A 230 5.11 0.05 -4.15
CA THR A 230 3.77 -0.27 -4.63
C THR A 230 3.76 -1.62 -5.31
N PHE A 231 2.63 -2.35 -5.32
CA PHE A 231 2.53 -3.72 -5.85
C PHE A 231 1.59 -3.85 -7.04
N HIS A 232 0.78 -2.85 -7.33
CA HIS A 232 -0.10 -2.86 -8.49
C HIS A 232 -0.19 -1.50 -9.19
N SER A 233 -0.76 -1.53 -10.41
CA SER A 233 -0.78 -0.38 -11.32
C SER A 233 -1.56 0.83 -10.79
N LEU A 234 -2.59 0.64 -9.97
CA LEU A 234 -3.39 1.74 -9.43
C LEU A 234 -2.57 2.54 -8.41
N GLU A 235 -1.90 1.85 -7.48
CA GLU A 235 -0.99 2.48 -6.51
C GLU A 235 0.14 3.23 -7.20
N ASP A 236 0.88 2.56 -8.12
CA ASP A 236 2.00 3.19 -8.82
C ASP A 236 1.56 4.41 -9.63
N ARG A 237 0.38 4.37 -10.24
CA ARG A 237 -0.21 5.49 -10.97
C ARG A 237 -0.48 6.67 -10.05
N LEU A 238 -1.01 6.41 -8.84
CA LEU A 238 -1.30 7.43 -7.83
C LEU A 238 -0.02 8.09 -7.34
N VAL A 239 0.98 7.31 -6.92
CA VAL A 239 2.30 7.83 -6.48
C VAL A 239 2.98 8.62 -7.60
N LYS A 240 3.00 8.09 -8.83
CA LYS A 240 3.55 8.79 -9.99
C LYS A 240 2.86 10.13 -10.26
N ARG A 241 1.53 10.16 -10.18
CA ARG A 241 0.73 11.39 -10.39
C ARG A 241 1.04 12.40 -9.31
N PHE A 242 1.07 11.98 -8.04
CA PHE A 242 1.42 12.83 -6.90
C PHE A 242 2.80 13.45 -7.08
N LEU A 243 3.83 12.64 -7.26
CA LEU A 243 5.21 13.12 -7.40
C LEU A 243 5.40 14.00 -8.64
N LYS A 244 4.74 13.68 -9.76
CA LYS A 244 4.77 14.51 -10.96
C LYS A 244 4.17 15.90 -10.69
N ALA A 245 3.03 15.99 -10.02
CA ALA A 245 2.41 17.26 -9.68
C ALA A 245 3.30 18.07 -8.74
N ARG A 246 3.87 17.43 -7.73
CA ARG A 246 4.68 18.05 -6.68
C ARG A 246 6.11 18.39 -7.10
N SER A 247 6.61 17.85 -8.23
CA SER A 247 7.96 18.16 -8.75
C SER A 247 8.00 19.26 -9.83
N GLY A 248 6.87 19.90 -10.10
CA GLY A 248 6.80 20.92 -11.17
C GLY A 248 6.86 20.35 -12.59
N ALA A 249 6.84 19.02 -12.76
CA ALA A 249 6.81 18.34 -14.05
C ALA A 249 5.39 18.24 -14.65
N ALA A 250 4.54 19.23 -14.36
CA ALA A 250 3.25 19.34 -15.04
C ALA A 250 3.45 19.47 -16.57
N PRO A 251 2.53 19.01 -17.41
CA PRO A 251 2.68 19.18 -18.85
C PRO A 251 2.80 20.67 -19.13
N SER A 252 3.91 21.09 -19.73
CA SER A 252 3.96 22.38 -20.42
C SER A 252 2.84 22.35 -21.46
N GLY A 253 2.01 23.41 -21.47
CA GLY A 253 0.92 23.54 -22.42
C GLY A 253 1.38 23.31 -23.85
N SER A 254 0.43 23.09 -24.77
CA SER A 254 0.69 22.93 -26.19
C SER A 254 1.69 23.99 -26.67
N ARG A 255 2.68 23.59 -27.48
CA ARG A 255 3.71 24.48 -28.09
C ARG A 255 3.13 25.67 -28.89
N HIS A 256 1.82 25.72 -29.04
CA HIS A 256 1.12 26.72 -29.84
C HIS A 256 0.24 27.69 -29.02
N VAL A 257 0.28 27.61 -27.69
CA VAL A 257 -0.43 28.57 -26.82
C VAL A 257 0.64 29.37 -26.07
N PRO A 258 0.61 30.73 -26.09
CA PRO A 258 1.50 31.54 -25.28
C PRO A 258 1.39 31.10 -23.80
N GLU A 259 2.54 30.76 -23.20
CA GLU A 259 2.61 30.40 -21.77
C GLU A 259 2.15 31.57 -20.93
N VAL A 260 0.88 31.60 -20.55
CA VAL A 260 0.47 32.30 -19.35
C VAL A 260 0.96 31.42 -18.20
N ARG A 261 2.17 31.69 -17.71
CA ARG A 261 2.68 31.14 -16.45
C ARG A 261 1.75 31.59 -15.34
N GLN A 262 0.66 30.87 -15.11
CA GLN A 262 0.04 30.91 -13.81
C GLN A 262 1.09 30.33 -12.85
N ALA A 263 1.58 31.17 -11.95
CA ALA A 263 2.48 30.77 -10.89
C ALA A 263 1.75 29.77 -9.99
N GLY A 264 1.82 28.49 -10.35
CA GLY A 264 1.33 27.40 -9.51
C GLY A 264 2.15 27.34 -8.20
N PRO A 265 1.70 26.57 -7.22
CA PRO A 265 2.47 26.37 -5.99
C PRO A 265 3.88 25.87 -6.31
N LYS A 266 4.88 26.31 -5.52
CA LYS A 266 6.27 25.88 -5.70
C LYS A 266 6.36 24.35 -5.56
N PRO A 267 7.23 23.70 -6.35
CA PRO A 267 7.49 22.26 -6.21
C PRO A 267 7.95 21.90 -4.80
N THR A 268 7.33 20.89 -4.20
CA THR A 268 7.64 20.43 -2.86
C THR A 268 8.52 19.18 -2.86
N PHE A 269 8.64 18.51 -3.99
CA PHE A 269 9.57 17.42 -4.20
C PHE A 269 10.50 17.68 -5.38
N ALA A 270 11.71 17.12 -5.30
CA ALA A 270 12.73 17.15 -6.35
C ALA A 270 13.39 15.76 -6.46
N LYS A 271 14.31 15.60 -7.41
CA LYS A 271 15.08 14.36 -7.61
C LYS A 271 14.22 13.11 -7.61
N VAL A 272 13.05 13.18 -8.26
CA VAL A 272 12.15 12.01 -8.38
C VAL A 272 12.86 10.92 -9.17
N SER A 273 13.04 9.74 -8.56
CA SER A 273 13.73 8.62 -9.19
C SER A 273 12.93 8.06 -10.38
N LYS A 274 13.63 7.39 -11.30
CA LYS A 274 12.99 6.43 -12.18
C LYS A 274 12.41 5.30 -11.33
N PRO A 275 11.35 4.60 -11.81
CA PRO A 275 10.83 3.44 -11.08
C PRO A 275 11.92 2.36 -10.96
N VAL A 276 12.15 1.89 -9.73
CA VAL A 276 13.08 0.79 -9.44
C VAL A 276 12.26 -0.47 -9.24
N ARG A 277 12.69 -1.58 -9.83
CA ARG A 277 12.04 -2.89 -9.75
C ARG A 277 13.02 -3.91 -9.19
N ALA A 278 12.47 -4.99 -8.63
CA ALA A 278 13.25 -6.07 -8.08
C ALA A 278 14.21 -6.67 -9.11
N SER A 279 15.44 -6.91 -8.69
CA SER A 279 16.47 -7.58 -9.48
C SER A 279 16.13 -9.08 -9.66
N ALA A 280 16.77 -9.74 -10.64
CA ALA A 280 16.61 -11.18 -10.82
C ALA A 280 17.05 -11.97 -9.57
N ALA A 281 18.07 -11.48 -8.87
CA ALA A 281 18.56 -12.10 -7.63
C ALA A 281 17.55 -11.98 -6.50
N GLU A 282 16.88 -10.84 -6.37
CA GLU A 282 15.80 -10.66 -5.40
C GLU A 282 14.58 -11.54 -5.74
N LEU A 283 14.17 -11.56 -7.01
CA LEU A 283 13.03 -12.40 -7.45
C LEU A 283 13.24 -13.89 -7.18
N ALA A 284 14.48 -14.37 -7.26
CA ALA A 284 14.82 -15.75 -6.93
C ALA A 284 14.64 -16.05 -5.43
N ARG A 285 14.89 -15.07 -4.55
CA ARG A 285 14.76 -15.17 -3.08
C ARG A 285 13.36 -14.82 -2.60
N ASN A 286 12.73 -13.83 -3.24
CA ASN A 286 11.44 -13.27 -2.84
C ASN A 286 10.51 -13.07 -4.06
N PRO A 287 9.78 -14.10 -4.48
CA PRO A 287 8.83 -14.00 -5.61
C PRO A 287 7.74 -12.93 -5.42
N ARG A 288 7.46 -12.50 -4.18
CA ARG A 288 6.48 -11.44 -3.87
C ARG A 288 6.92 -10.07 -4.40
N ALA A 289 8.24 -9.87 -4.60
CA ALA A 289 8.78 -8.65 -5.18
C ALA A 289 8.49 -8.46 -6.69
N ARG A 290 7.92 -9.47 -7.37
CA ARG A 290 7.75 -9.45 -8.85
C ARG A 290 6.97 -8.25 -9.37
N SER A 291 5.98 -7.80 -8.65
CA SER A 291 5.13 -6.66 -9.05
C SER A 291 5.54 -5.34 -8.39
N ALA A 292 6.51 -5.39 -7.48
CA ALA A 292 6.94 -4.24 -6.71
C ALA A 292 7.58 -3.15 -7.58
N THR A 293 7.30 -1.91 -7.25
CA THR A 293 7.90 -0.73 -7.85
C THR A 293 8.21 0.29 -6.77
N LEU A 294 9.49 0.63 -6.59
CA LEU A 294 9.93 1.69 -5.69
C LEU A 294 10.04 3.01 -6.43
N ARG A 295 9.57 4.09 -5.78
CA ARG A 295 9.81 5.47 -6.16
C ARG A 295 10.39 6.23 -4.98
N VAL A 296 11.44 7.00 -5.25
CA VAL A 296 12.10 7.86 -4.24
C VAL A 296 12.03 9.31 -4.71
N ALA A 297 11.82 10.22 -3.77
CA ALA A 297 11.86 11.67 -4.02
C ALA A 297 12.41 12.42 -2.81
N HIS A 298 12.96 13.61 -3.03
CA HIS A 298 13.51 14.45 -1.98
C HIS A 298 12.61 15.66 -1.76
N ARG A 299 12.33 15.97 -0.51
CA ARG A 299 11.58 17.16 -0.10
C ARG A 299 12.39 18.43 -0.40
N THR A 300 11.73 19.45 -0.95
CA THR A 300 12.33 20.78 -1.12
C THR A 300 12.12 21.63 0.12
N ASP A 301 12.50 22.90 0.09
CA ASP A 301 12.24 23.93 1.11
C ASP A 301 10.86 24.61 0.95
N ALA A 302 10.12 24.30 -0.12
CA ALA A 302 8.81 24.87 -0.35
C ALA A 302 7.79 24.41 0.70
N ALA A 303 6.87 25.28 1.11
CA ALA A 303 5.76 24.89 2.01
C ALA A 303 4.92 23.76 1.42
N PRO A 304 4.43 22.81 2.24
CA PRO A 304 3.52 21.77 1.79
C PRO A 304 2.30 22.35 1.09
N TRP A 305 1.78 21.69 0.08
CA TRP A 305 0.57 22.14 -0.56
C TRP A 305 -0.64 21.93 0.37
N PRO A 306 -1.65 22.81 0.31
CA PRO A 306 -2.87 22.62 1.10
C PRO A 306 -3.51 21.26 0.81
N VAL A 307 -3.85 20.53 1.86
CA VAL A 307 -4.63 19.29 1.73
C VAL A 307 -6.10 19.69 1.55
N ASN A 308 -6.65 19.48 0.36
CA ASN A 308 -8.10 19.50 0.18
C ASN A 308 -8.66 18.21 0.81
N ARG A 309 -8.88 18.22 2.14
CA ARG A 309 -9.69 17.17 2.78
C ARG A 309 -11.09 17.30 2.18
N LYS A 310 -11.41 16.43 1.22
CA LYS A 310 -12.81 16.23 0.82
C LYS A 310 -13.51 15.74 2.07
N GLY A 311 -14.45 16.56 2.56
CA GLY A 311 -15.08 16.37 3.85
C GLY A 311 -15.53 14.93 4.07
N SER A 312 -15.11 14.40 5.20
CA SER A 312 -15.72 13.24 5.85
C SER A 312 -17.12 13.67 6.30
N SER A 313 -18.12 13.36 5.50
CA SER A 313 -19.53 13.38 5.89
C SER A 313 -19.97 11.98 6.20
#